data_2ee95341f3f3dd8749e2f3a9f4c771d6
#
_entry.id   2ee95341f3f3dd8749e2f3a9f4c771d6
#
_cell.length_a   1.000
_cell.length_b   1.000
_cell.length_c   1.000
_cell.angle_alpha   90.00
_cell.angle_beta   90.00
_cell.angle_gamma   90.00
#
_symmetry.space_group_name_H-M   'P 1'
#
loop_
_entity.id
_entity.type
_entity.pdbx_description
1 polymer ?
#
loop_
_entity_poly.entity_id
_entity_poly.type
_entity_poly.pdbx_seq_one_letter_code
_entity_poly.pdbx_strand_id
1 'polypeptide(L)'
;EAEKFVAVAESCGAYVNAVYANTGTVKLCFGAEEYEFACFRSDEYVRGVHAPVKTFFTDDIYADARRRDFKCNAVYYDIKRGELCDPLGGIEDIKNKVIATVALPDKVFGEDGLRLMRLARQAAQTGFSPSADCLAGAKNNARLAADVSAERIYAELAAILQADLRYGVKDAQYRGLEILKSTGVLNVILPELTLGDGMAQNEKFHRYDVLEHSLRAVKYAEPCVRLAALVHDIGKPCCMRENGNYHMHEKEGARIALAALSRLKVPKKAAAEAAELTALHMYDMRCDARENKIRKFMVKNYAVLDKLLLLKQADYSACRDDTSTAPCVEKWRGIYGKMVEEGVPFTLKDMKVRGGEIIAAGAAPSSVGGILEKLLYDCAVGAVKNEREALLKRCRIYIG
;
A
#
# COMPACT_ATOMS: atom_id res chain seq x y z
N GLU A 1 11.60 36.15 -3.85
CA GLU A 1 12.18 35.85 -2.51
C GLU A 1 12.71 34.42 -2.41
N ALA A 2 12.05 33.42 -3.02
CA ALA A 2 12.55 32.03 -3.06
C ALA A 2 13.95 31.94 -3.71
N GLU A 3 14.19 32.72 -4.78
CA GLU A 3 15.49 32.78 -5.45
C GLU A 3 16.60 33.35 -4.55
N LYS A 4 16.31 34.38 -3.74
CA LYS A 4 17.26 34.91 -2.75
C LYS A 4 17.58 33.86 -1.68
N PHE A 5 16.58 33.09 -1.24
CA PHE A 5 16.78 32.03 -0.29
C PHE A 5 17.67 30.93 -0.88
N VAL A 6 17.43 30.53 -2.15
CA VAL A 6 18.26 29.54 -2.85
C VAL A 6 19.72 29.93 -2.84
N ALA A 7 20.05 31.18 -3.24
CA ALA A 7 21.42 31.63 -3.26
C ALA A 7 22.10 31.60 -1.88
N VAL A 8 21.36 31.92 -0.82
CA VAL A 8 21.87 31.85 0.55
C VAL A 8 22.05 30.40 0.99
N ALA A 9 21.08 29.54 0.72
CA ALA A 9 21.12 28.12 1.10
C ALA A 9 22.31 27.39 0.43
N GLU A 10 22.53 27.63 -0.86
CA GLU A 10 23.67 27.07 -1.62
C GLU A 10 25.01 27.60 -1.08
N SER A 11 25.10 28.92 -0.72
CA SER A 11 26.31 29.47 -0.11
C SER A 11 26.63 28.86 1.27
N CYS A 12 25.61 28.32 1.96
CA CYS A 12 25.75 27.57 3.21
C CYS A 12 26.01 26.08 3.01
N GLY A 13 26.14 25.59 1.76
CA GLY A 13 26.43 24.21 1.45
C GLY A 13 25.20 23.31 1.33
N ALA A 14 24.00 23.89 1.20
CA ALA A 14 22.79 23.11 0.93
C ALA A 14 22.73 22.71 -0.55
N TYR A 15 22.16 21.54 -0.82
CA TYR A 15 21.79 21.11 -2.17
C TYR A 15 20.31 21.35 -2.40
N VAL A 16 19.96 22.14 -3.44
CA VAL A 16 18.57 22.46 -3.79
C VAL A 16 17.99 21.40 -4.71
N ASN A 17 16.98 20.67 -4.23
CA ASN A 17 16.32 19.59 -4.97
C ASN A 17 15.26 20.12 -5.95
N ALA A 18 14.45 21.11 -5.52
CA ALA A 18 13.39 21.70 -6.33
C ALA A 18 13.00 23.09 -5.86
N VAL A 19 12.63 23.95 -6.83
CA VAL A 19 12.10 25.29 -6.58
C VAL A 19 10.72 25.41 -7.22
N TYR A 20 9.72 25.74 -6.40
CA TYR A 20 8.34 25.98 -6.83
C TYR A 20 8.03 27.47 -6.70
N ALA A 21 8.42 28.25 -7.71
CA ALA A 21 8.34 29.72 -7.70
C ALA A 21 6.91 30.23 -7.44
N ASN A 22 5.90 29.58 -8.03
CA ASN A 22 4.49 29.97 -7.88
C ASN A 22 3.97 29.89 -6.45
N THR A 23 4.57 29.04 -5.61
CA THR A 23 4.17 28.83 -4.23
C THR A 23 5.22 29.33 -3.23
N GLY A 24 6.36 29.85 -3.72
CA GLY A 24 7.46 30.28 -2.89
C GLY A 24 8.06 29.15 -2.05
N THR A 25 8.05 27.91 -2.58
CA THR A 25 8.51 26.73 -1.86
C THR A 25 9.83 26.24 -2.44
N VAL A 26 10.81 25.92 -1.59
CA VAL A 26 12.10 25.34 -1.98
C VAL A 26 12.34 24.08 -1.17
N LYS A 27 12.63 22.99 -1.86
CA LYS A 27 13.08 21.73 -1.24
C LYS A 27 14.58 21.63 -1.34
N LEU A 28 15.23 21.35 -0.25
CA LEU A 28 16.68 21.29 -0.14
C LEU A 28 17.14 20.21 0.83
N CYS A 29 18.37 19.76 0.65
CA CYS A 29 19.08 18.87 1.58
C CYS A 29 20.27 19.58 2.20
N PHE A 30 20.49 19.38 3.48
CA PHE A 30 21.69 19.78 4.19
C PHE A 30 22.32 18.53 4.83
N GLY A 31 23.40 18.04 4.26
CA GLY A 31 23.92 16.72 4.59
C GLY A 31 22.93 15.61 4.19
N ALA A 32 22.53 14.79 5.16
CA ALA A 32 21.54 13.70 4.97
C ALA A 32 20.09 14.12 5.27
N GLU A 33 19.88 15.34 5.72
CA GLU A 33 18.55 15.82 6.14
C GLU A 33 17.86 16.64 5.05
N GLU A 34 16.56 16.41 4.86
CA GLU A 34 15.71 17.16 3.94
C GLU A 34 14.98 18.28 4.67
N TYR A 35 14.96 19.45 4.04
CA TYR A 35 14.25 20.63 4.51
C TYR A 35 13.34 21.18 3.43
N GLU A 36 12.23 21.79 3.87
CA GLU A 36 11.33 22.53 3.00
C GLU A 36 11.23 23.97 3.51
N PHE A 37 11.68 24.90 2.70
CA PHE A 37 11.44 26.34 2.91
C PHE A 37 10.15 26.73 2.21
N ALA A 38 9.30 27.52 2.85
CA ALA A 38 8.09 28.08 2.23
C ALA A 38 7.86 29.51 2.70
N CYS A 39 7.62 30.41 1.75
CA CYS A 39 7.21 31.78 2.06
C CYS A 39 5.79 31.78 2.66
N PHE A 40 5.52 32.67 3.61
CA PHE A 40 4.16 32.94 4.03
C PHE A 40 3.35 33.50 2.87
N ARG A 41 2.10 33.02 2.75
CA ARG A 41 1.24 33.40 1.65
C ARG A 41 -0.25 33.28 2.01
N SER A 42 -1.08 33.94 1.24
CA SER A 42 -2.52 33.64 1.13
C SER A 42 -2.81 33.07 -0.24
N ASP A 43 -3.78 32.17 -0.31
CA ASP A 43 -4.16 31.45 -1.52
C ASP A 43 -5.63 31.73 -1.84
N GLU A 44 -5.94 32.02 -3.12
CA GLU A 44 -7.32 32.08 -3.63
C GLU A 44 -7.66 30.75 -4.31
N TYR A 45 -8.80 30.17 -3.93
CA TYR A 45 -9.31 28.95 -4.50
C TYR A 45 -10.59 29.17 -5.29
N VAL A 46 -10.76 28.45 -6.38
CA VAL A 46 -12.04 28.34 -7.09
C VAL A 46 -12.54 26.91 -6.86
N ARG A 47 -13.81 26.78 -6.52
CA ARG A 47 -14.44 25.47 -6.26
C ARG A 47 -14.25 24.53 -7.46
N GLY A 48 -13.77 23.32 -7.20
CA GLY A 48 -13.47 22.32 -8.24
C GLY A 48 -12.08 22.44 -8.87
N VAL A 49 -11.27 23.44 -8.47
CA VAL A 49 -9.87 23.56 -8.85
C VAL A 49 -9.01 23.31 -7.62
N HIS A 50 -8.55 22.08 -7.44
CA HIS A 50 -7.83 21.60 -6.24
C HIS A 50 -6.38 22.10 -6.13
N ALA A 51 -6.13 23.30 -6.61
CA ALA A 51 -4.92 24.08 -6.48
C ALA A 51 -5.28 25.55 -6.36
N PRO A 52 -4.49 26.39 -5.67
CA PRO A 52 -4.75 27.82 -5.64
C PRO A 52 -4.65 28.40 -7.07
N VAL A 53 -5.65 29.17 -7.46
CA VAL A 53 -5.66 29.90 -8.76
C VAL A 53 -4.82 31.15 -8.71
N LYS A 54 -4.64 31.73 -7.52
CA LYS A 54 -3.72 32.84 -7.24
C LYS A 54 -3.08 32.66 -5.88
N THR A 55 -1.83 33.03 -5.79
CA THR A 55 -1.02 33.04 -4.57
C THR A 55 -0.46 34.43 -4.35
N PHE A 56 -0.63 34.96 -3.15
CA PHE A 56 -0.09 36.27 -2.73
C PHE A 56 0.86 36.06 -1.56
N PHE A 57 2.11 36.44 -1.73
CA PHE A 57 3.08 36.40 -0.64
C PHE A 57 2.77 37.50 0.38
N THR A 58 2.95 37.17 1.66
CA THR A 58 2.62 38.05 2.77
C THR A 58 3.57 37.85 3.94
N ASP A 59 3.69 38.86 4.82
CA ASP A 59 4.35 38.74 6.12
C ASP A 59 3.36 38.42 7.25
N ASP A 60 2.05 38.32 6.93
CA ASP A 60 1.00 38.04 7.90
C ASP A 60 0.90 36.51 8.17
N ILE A 61 1.36 36.12 9.35
CA ILE A 61 1.30 34.74 9.83
C ILE A 61 -0.14 34.22 9.96
N TYR A 62 -1.12 35.10 10.25
CA TYR A 62 -2.55 34.70 10.32
C TYR A 62 -3.09 34.38 8.94
N ALA A 63 -2.67 35.10 7.90
CA ALA A 63 -3.06 34.81 6.53
C ALA A 63 -2.50 33.44 6.10
N ASP A 64 -1.22 33.15 6.40
CA ASP A 64 -0.63 31.83 6.12
C ASP A 64 -1.29 30.71 6.92
N ALA A 65 -1.61 30.94 8.19
CA ALA A 65 -2.28 29.94 9.02
C ALA A 65 -3.68 29.56 8.49
N ARG A 66 -4.47 30.56 8.03
CA ARG A 66 -5.83 30.36 7.55
C ARG A 66 -5.94 29.61 6.22
N ARG A 67 -4.90 29.58 5.39
CA ARG A 67 -4.88 28.81 4.13
C ARG A 67 -4.56 27.33 4.34
N ARG A 68 -4.07 26.94 5.53
CA ARG A 68 -3.71 25.55 5.84
C ARG A 68 -4.95 24.69 6.00
N ASP A 69 -4.73 23.40 6.19
CA ASP A 69 -5.81 22.42 6.38
C ASP A 69 -6.30 22.35 7.85
N PHE A 70 -5.39 22.09 8.79
CA PHE A 70 -5.71 21.82 10.19
C PHE A 70 -4.97 22.76 11.13
N LYS A 71 -5.62 23.14 12.24
CA LYS A 71 -5.06 24.03 13.26
C LYS A 71 -3.75 23.50 13.84
N CYS A 72 -3.67 22.20 14.10
CA CYS A 72 -2.44 21.57 14.59
C CYS A 72 -1.25 21.69 13.62
N ASN A 73 -1.49 21.96 12.32
CA ASN A 73 -0.46 22.23 11.31
C ASN A 73 -0.18 23.73 11.12
N ALA A 74 -0.83 24.58 11.89
CA ALA A 74 -0.73 26.05 11.82
C ALA A 74 -0.09 26.65 13.08
N VAL A 75 0.76 25.88 13.74
CA VAL A 75 1.61 26.34 14.85
C VAL A 75 3.01 26.62 14.31
N TYR A 76 3.59 27.73 14.72
CA TYR A 76 4.89 28.21 14.24
C TYR A 76 5.85 28.39 15.42
N TYR A 77 7.14 28.38 15.12
CA TYR A 77 8.19 28.70 16.08
C TYR A 77 9.01 29.88 15.56
N ASP A 78 8.99 30.98 16.29
CA ASP A 78 9.85 32.14 16.00
C ASP A 78 11.26 31.85 16.49
N ILE A 79 12.17 31.56 15.57
CA ILE A 79 13.57 31.24 15.88
C ILE A 79 14.30 32.38 16.54
N LYS A 80 13.96 33.65 16.20
CA LYS A 80 14.62 34.83 16.75
C LYS A 80 14.20 35.10 18.19
N ARG A 81 12.91 34.91 18.51
CA ARG A 81 12.35 35.13 19.84
C ARG A 81 12.41 33.90 20.73
N GLY A 82 12.57 32.70 20.14
CA GLY A 82 12.53 31.45 20.87
C GLY A 82 11.13 31.07 21.35
N GLU A 83 10.06 31.54 20.68
CA GLU A 83 8.69 31.43 21.14
C GLU A 83 7.80 30.71 20.13
N LEU A 84 6.80 29.98 20.66
CA LEU A 84 5.74 29.40 19.85
C LEU A 84 4.70 30.49 19.52
N CYS A 85 4.29 30.56 18.25
CA CYS A 85 3.19 31.38 17.78
C CYS A 85 2.05 30.47 17.30
N ASP A 86 0.88 30.63 17.92
CA ASP A 86 -0.31 29.83 17.66
C ASP A 86 -1.49 30.73 17.26
N PRO A 87 -1.60 31.10 15.97
CA PRO A 87 -2.64 32.02 15.53
C PRO A 87 -4.07 31.48 15.65
N LEU A 88 -4.25 30.16 15.66
CA LEU A 88 -5.57 29.51 15.51
C LEU A 88 -5.93 28.56 16.65
N GLY A 89 -5.13 28.47 17.72
CA GLY A 89 -5.38 27.56 18.84
C GLY A 89 -5.01 26.11 18.56
N GLY A 90 -4.03 25.88 17.68
CA GLY A 90 -3.56 24.53 17.31
C GLY A 90 -2.82 23.82 18.45
N ILE A 91 -2.19 24.55 19.38
CA ILE A 91 -1.52 23.96 20.55
C ILE A 91 -2.54 23.25 21.45
N GLU A 92 -3.73 23.82 21.63
CA GLU A 92 -4.79 23.20 22.44
C GLU A 92 -5.32 21.95 21.75
N ASP A 93 -5.50 21.98 20.43
CA ASP A 93 -5.87 20.81 19.63
C ASP A 93 -4.83 19.68 19.76
N ILE A 94 -3.53 20.02 19.74
CA ILE A 94 -2.42 19.06 19.93
C ILE A 94 -2.48 18.43 21.33
N LYS A 95 -2.64 19.24 22.39
CA LYS A 95 -2.76 18.73 23.77
C LYS A 95 -3.93 17.78 23.95
N ASN A 96 -5.06 18.11 23.32
CA ASN A 96 -6.28 17.30 23.37
C ASN A 96 -6.30 16.15 22.35
N LYS A 97 -5.26 16.02 21.54
CA LYS A 97 -5.15 15.03 20.45
C LYS A 97 -6.34 15.09 19.47
N VAL A 98 -6.74 16.30 19.10
CA VAL A 98 -7.84 16.57 18.17
C VAL A 98 -7.29 17.13 16.87
N ILE A 99 -7.93 16.81 15.76
CA ILE A 99 -7.71 17.45 14.46
C ILE A 99 -8.96 18.27 14.13
N ALA A 100 -8.81 19.59 14.15
CA ALA A 100 -9.83 20.51 13.70
C ALA A 100 -9.33 21.32 12.49
N THR A 101 -10.23 21.68 11.60
CA THR A 101 -9.92 22.53 10.43
C THR A 101 -9.67 23.97 10.85
N VAL A 102 -8.83 24.68 10.09
CA VAL A 102 -8.48 26.09 10.35
C VAL A 102 -9.66 27.07 10.21
N ALA A 103 -10.72 26.66 9.50
CA ALA A 103 -11.98 27.39 9.29
C ALA A 103 -13.14 26.39 9.24
N LEU A 104 -14.32 26.82 8.82
CA LEU A 104 -15.48 25.92 8.63
C LEU A 104 -15.07 24.73 7.73
N PRO A 105 -15.35 23.48 8.14
CA PRO A 105 -14.89 22.28 7.42
C PRO A 105 -15.35 22.25 5.96
N ASP A 106 -16.59 22.64 5.66
CA ASP A 106 -17.10 22.68 4.28
C ASP A 106 -16.30 23.64 3.39
N LYS A 107 -15.80 24.76 3.93
CA LYS A 107 -14.91 25.67 3.22
C LYS A 107 -13.55 25.03 2.99
N VAL A 108 -12.95 24.47 4.04
CA VAL A 108 -11.59 23.89 3.98
C VAL A 108 -11.52 22.72 3.02
N PHE A 109 -12.47 21.78 3.07
CA PHE A 109 -12.53 20.65 2.15
C PHE A 109 -13.00 21.05 0.74
N GLY A 110 -13.87 22.08 0.65
CA GLY A 110 -14.33 22.64 -0.63
C GLY A 110 -13.23 23.32 -1.46
N GLU A 111 -12.20 23.84 -0.80
CA GLU A 111 -11.03 24.47 -1.46
C GLU A 111 -10.07 23.44 -2.08
N ASP A 112 -9.81 22.32 -1.40
CA ASP A 112 -8.97 21.25 -1.93
C ASP A 112 -9.44 19.89 -1.40
N GLY A 113 -10.03 19.06 -2.27
CA GLY A 113 -10.48 17.71 -1.96
C GLY A 113 -9.37 16.76 -1.46
N LEU A 114 -8.08 17.04 -1.73
CA LEU A 114 -6.99 16.27 -1.15
C LEU A 114 -6.94 16.38 0.37
N ARG A 115 -7.45 17.47 0.95
CA ARG A 115 -7.50 17.64 2.41
C ARG A 115 -8.32 16.56 3.10
N LEU A 116 -9.27 15.90 2.37
CA LEU A 116 -10.01 14.72 2.85
C LEU A 116 -9.07 13.53 3.09
N MET A 117 -8.19 13.26 2.14
CA MET A 117 -7.17 12.20 2.28
C MET A 117 -6.15 12.56 3.35
N ARG A 118 -5.73 13.83 3.41
CA ARG A 118 -4.80 14.35 4.41
C ARG A 118 -5.37 14.24 5.83
N LEU A 119 -6.69 14.43 6.02
CA LEU A 119 -7.35 14.19 7.31
C LEU A 119 -7.13 12.76 7.80
N ALA A 120 -7.41 11.79 6.95
CA ALA A 120 -7.23 10.37 7.29
C ALA A 120 -5.76 10.03 7.57
N ARG A 121 -4.82 10.52 6.75
CA ARG A 121 -3.40 10.33 6.96
C ARG A 121 -2.91 10.97 8.26
N GLN A 122 -3.29 12.22 8.51
CA GLN A 122 -2.88 12.94 9.72
C GLN A 122 -3.37 12.23 10.98
N ALA A 123 -4.65 11.88 11.01
CA ALA A 123 -5.24 11.15 12.13
C ALA A 123 -4.58 9.77 12.34
N ALA A 124 -4.25 9.07 11.26
CA ALA A 124 -3.53 7.81 11.31
C ALA A 124 -2.13 8.00 11.92
N GLN A 125 -1.32 8.90 11.35
CA GLN A 125 0.07 9.10 11.74
C GLN A 125 0.24 9.61 13.17
N THR A 126 -0.60 10.58 13.59
CA THR A 126 -0.48 11.21 14.91
C THR A 126 -1.24 10.46 16.01
N GLY A 127 -2.20 9.60 15.65
CA GLY A 127 -3.14 9.01 16.59
C GLY A 127 -4.20 10.00 17.11
N PHE A 128 -4.28 11.22 16.55
CA PHE A 128 -5.29 12.22 16.92
C PHE A 128 -6.65 11.88 16.33
N SER A 129 -7.71 12.33 16.98
CA SER A 129 -9.08 12.12 16.50
C SER A 129 -9.59 13.37 15.77
N PRO A 130 -10.14 13.23 14.55
CA PRO A 130 -10.85 14.35 13.94
C PRO A 130 -12.02 14.80 14.83
N SER A 131 -12.26 16.12 14.92
CA SER A 131 -13.43 16.65 15.61
C SER A 131 -14.73 16.20 14.90
N ALA A 132 -15.86 16.21 15.63
CA ALA A 132 -17.15 15.83 15.08
C ALA A 132 -17.52 16.67 13.84
N ASP A 133 -17.29 17.99 13.92
CA ASP A 133 -17.53 18.91 12.79
C ASP A 133 -16.62 18.61 11.62
N CYS A 134 -15.34 18.28 11.87
CA CYS A 134 -14.40 17.90 10.83
C CYS A 134 -14.83 16.62 10.11
N LEU A 135 -15.32 15.60 10.84
CA LEU A 135 -15.83 14.36 10.24
C LEU A 135 -17.12 14.63 9.44
N ALA A 136 -18.04 15.44 9.97
CA ALA A 136 -19.28 15.81 9.28
C ALA A 136 -18.98 16.56 7.97
N GLY A 137 -18.09 17.56 8.01
CA GLY A 137 -17.68 18.29 6.82
C GLY A 137 -16.93 17.41 5.82
N ALA A 138 -16.10 16.47 6.28
CA ALA A 138 -15.45 15.51 5.40
C ALA A 138 -16.46 14.61 4.68
N LYS A 139 -17.48 14.14 5.40
CA LYS A 139 -18.56 13.33 4.83
C LYS A 139 -19.40 14.12 3.80
N ASN A 140 -19.73 15.37 4.08
CA ASN A 140 -20.49 16.23 3.16
C ASN A 140 -19.73 16.49 1.85
N ASN A 141 -18.40 16.53 1.92
CA ASN A 141 -17.52 16.88 0.81
C ASN A 141 -16.78 15.68 0.19
N ALA A 142 -17.07 14.44 0.60
CA ALA A 142 -16.34 13.24 0.18
C ALA A 142 -16.17 13.13 -1.35
N ARG A 143 -17.18 13.52 -2.13
CA ARG A 143 -17.17 13.48 -3.60
C ARG A 143 -16.07 14.33 -4.25
N LEU A 144 -15.59 15.37 -3.56
CA LEU A 144 -14.50 16.22 -4.07
C LEU A 144 -13.17 15.48 -4.20
N ALA A 145 -13.03 14.32 -3.56
CA ALA A 145 -11.88 13.45 -3.77
C ALA A 145 -11.78 12.93 -5.24
N ALA A 146 -12.91 12.87 -5.98
CA ALA A 146 -12.91 12.46 -7.37
C ALA A 146 -12.21 13.44 -8.31
N ASP A 147 -12.15 14.72 -7.94
CA ASP A 147 -11.57 15.79 -8.75
C ASP A 147 -10.06 15.94 -8.52
N VAL A 148 -9.50 15.22 -7.53
CA VAL A 148 -8.06 15.23 -7.23
C VAL A 148 -7.32 14.26 -8.14
N SER A 149 -6.13 14.63 -8.61
CA SER A 149 -5.33 13.74 -9.46
C SER A 149 -5.03 12.40 -8.78
N ALA A 150 -5.06 11.33 -9.54
CA ALA A 150 -4.87 9.97 -9.05
C ALA A 150 -3.51 9.78 -8.35
N GLU A 151 -2.47 10.46 -8.84
CA GLU A 151 -1.13 10.43 -8.26
C GLU A 151 -1.12 11.02 -6.84
N ARG A 152 -1.83 12.15 -6.63
CA ARG A 152 -1.94 12.78 -5.29
C ARG A 152 -2.75 11.89 -4.34
N ILE A 153 -3.86 11.29 -4.82
CA ILE A 153 -4.65 10.32 -4.05
C ILE A 153 -3.80 9.13 -3.65
N TYR A 154 -3.05 8.55 -4.59
CA TYR A 154 -2.19 7.41 -4.29
C TYR A 154 -1.08 7.75 -3.29
N ALA A 155 -0.45 8.92 -3.42
CA ALA A 155 0.58 9.34 -2.48
C ALA A 155 0.06 9.39 -1.02
N GLU A 156 -1.14 9.94 -0.82
CA GLU A 156 -1.77 9.97 0.51
C GLU A 156 -2.21 8.56 0.96
N LEU A 157 -2.78 7.73 0.07
CA LEU A 157 -3.14 6.35 0.39
C LEU A 157 -1.91 5.52 0.78
N ALA A 158 -0.82 5.64 0.04
CA ALA A 158 0.45 4.98 0.36
C ALA A 158 0.98 5.42 1.73
N ALA A 159 0.89 6.71 2.06
CA ALA A 159 1.27 7.23 3.35
C ALA A 159 0.34 6.77 4.49
N ILE A 160 -0.96 6.55 4.21
CA ILE A 160 -1.90 5.93 5.16
C ILE A 160 -1.52 4.47 5.41
N LEU A 161 -1.25 3.70 4.34
CA LEU A 161 -0.84 2.30 4.47
C LEU A 161 0.47 2.10 5.23
N GLN A 162 1.31 3.14 5.35
CA GLN A 162 2.58 3.14 6.07
C GLN A 162 2.56 4.05 7.32
N ALA A 163 1.36 4.45 7.79
CA ALA A 163 1.23 5.50 8.79
C ALA A 163 1.87 5.18 10.14
N ASP A 164 1.86 3.91 10.55
CA ASP A 164 2.51 3.42 11.78
C ASP A 164 4.02 3.60 11.78
N LEU A 165 4.66 3.60 10.61
CA LEU A 165 6.11 3.75 10.49
C LEU A 165 6.57 5.18 10.77
N ARG A 166 5.66 6.17 10.72
CA ARG A 166 6.03 7.59 10.89
C ARG A 166 6.33 7.96 12.34
N TYR A 167 5.43 7.60 13.25
CA TYR A 167 5.52 7.95 14.67
C TYR A 167 5.25 6.76 15.60
N GLY A 168 5.23 5.53 15.09
CA GLY A 168 5.01 4.32 15.88
C GLY A 168 3.59 4.16 16.44
N VAL A 169 2.61 4.82 15.83
CA VAL A 169 1.21 4.72 16.28
C VAL A 169 0.65 3.35 15.92
N LYS A 170 0.23 2.60 16.94
CA LYS A 170 -0.32 1.26 16.74
C LYS A 170 -1.59 1.29 15.88
N ASP A 171 -1.70 0.35 14.94
CA ASP A 171 -2.84 0.17 14.03
C ASP A 171 -3.18 1.43 13.20
N ALA A 172 -2.21 2.33 13.01
CA ALA A 172 -2.39 3.61 12.33
C ALA A 172 -2.96 3.44 10.91
N GLN A 173 -2.45 2.49 10.14
CA GLN A 173 -2.91 2.20 8.79
C GLN A 173 -4.39 1.81 8.74
N TYR A 174 -4.84 0.98 9.68
CA TYR A 174 -6.25 0.58 9.80
C TYR A 174 -7.12 1.78 10.20
N ARG A 175 -6.69 2.57 11.18
CA ARG A 175 -7.39 3.80 11.60
C ARG A 175 -7.60 4.79 10.45
N GLY A 176 -6.59 4.99 9.61
CA GLY A 176 -6.71 5.86 8.43
C GLY A 176 -7.75 5.34 7.44
N LEU A 177 -7.77 4.03 7.19
CA LEU A 177 -8.77 3.40 6.32
C LEU A 177 -10.19 3.48 6.91
N GLU A 178 -10.35 3.32 8.22
CA GLU A 178 -11.65 3.51 8.88
C GLU A 178 -12.20 4.94 8.72
N ILE A 179 -11.33 5.96 8.80
CA ILE A 179 -11.73 7.35 8.55
C ILE A 179 -12.16 7.52 7.09
N LEU A 180 -11.41 6.98 6.13
CA LEU A 180 -11.81 7.03 4.72
C LEU A 180 -13.15 6.31 4.47
N LYS A 181 -13.38 5.17 5.13
CA LYS A 181 -14.65 4.42 5.09
C LYS A 181 -15.79 5.25 5.68
N SER A 182 -15.66 5.71 6.91
CA SER A 182 -16.72 6.42 7.65
C SER A 182 -17.10 7.76 7.05
N THR A 183 -16.18 8.44 6.37
CA THR A 183 -16.43 9.69 5.65
C THR A 183 -16.94 9.47 4.23
N GLY A 184 -16.94 8.24 3.71
CA GLY A 184 -17.33 7.91 2.34
C GLY A 184 -16.27 8.21 1.28
N VAL A 185 -15.11 8.72 1.67
CA VAL A 185 -14.00 9.01 0.74
C VAL A 185 -13.48 7.72 0.10
N LEU A 186 -13.44 6.60 0.86
CA LEU A 186 -13.02 5.31 0.34
C LEU A 186 -13.88 4.86 -0.84
N ASN A 187 -15.21 5.11 -0.79
CA ASN A 187 -16.12 4.79 -1.89
C ASN A 187 -15.86 5.61 -3.16
N VAL A 188 -15.30 6.79 -3.02
CA VAL A 188 -14.94 7.64 -4.16
C VAL A 188 -13.66 7.17 -4.84
N ILE A 189 -12.64 6.81 -4.03
CA ILE A 189 -11.31 6.47 -4.58
C ILE A 189 -11.17 4.99 -4.97
N LEU A 190 -11.86 4.08 -4.26
CA LEU A 190 -11.86 2.62 -4.50
C LEU A 190 -13.29 2.06 -4.39
N PRO A 191 -14.21 2.46 -5.29
CA PRO A 191 -15.59 1.99 -5.25
C PRO A 191 -15.72 0.47 -5.38
N GLU A 192 -14.81 -0.18 -6.10
CA GLU A 192 -14.78 -1.64 -6.26
C GLU A 192 -14.61 -2.37 -4.94
N LEU A 193 -13.80 -1.81 -4.03
CA LEU A 193 -13.57 -2.36 -2.70
C LEU A 193 -14.79 -2.17 -1.79
N THR A 194 -15.43 -1.01 -1.85
CA THR A 194 -16.57 -0.67 -0.98
C THR A 194 -17.86 -1.40 -1.36
N LEU A 195 -17.94 -2.05 -2.53
CA LEU A 195 -19.02 -2.99 -2.84
C LEU A 195 -19.10 -4.16 -1.84
N GLY A 196 -18.04 -4.41 -1.09
CA GLY A 196 -18.01 -5.40 -0.03
C GLY A 196 -18.58 -4.95 1.32
N ASP A 197 -18.97 -3.66 1.46
CA ASP A 197 -19.53 -3.12 2.70
C ASP A 197 -20.90 -3.74 3.00
N GLY A 198 -21.06 -4.29 4.20
CA GLY A 198 -22.27 -5.02 4.60
C GLY A 198 -22.47 -6.39 3.90
N MET A 199 -21.52 -6.83 3.05
CA MET A 199 -21.61 -8.12 2.40
C MET A 199 -21.18 -9.25 3.34
N ALA A 200 -22.17 -10.02 3.83
CA ALA A 200 -21.96 -11.09 4.79
C ALA A 200 -21.07 -12.20 4.21
N GLN A 201 -20.22 -12.76 5.05
CA GLN A 201 -19.39 -13.93 4.76
C GLN A 201 -19.84 -15.13 5.57
N ASN A 202 -19.24 -16.30 5.35
CA ASN A 202 -19.55 -17.50 6.13
C ASN A 202 -19.07 -17.32 7.59
N GLU A 203 -20.01 -17.20 8.51
CA GLU A 203 -19.77 -16.95 9.95
C GLU A 203 -18.89 -18.02 10.63
N LYS A 204 -18.83 -19.22 10.05
CA LYS A 204 -17.92 -20.27 10.53
C LYS A 204 -16.45 -19.84 10.45
N PHE A 205 -16.10 -19.02 9.45
CA PHE A 205 -14.71 -18.61 9.19
C PHE A 205 -14.49 -17.12 9.45
N HIS A 206 -15.44 -16.26 9.13
CA HIS A 206 -15.30 -14.81 9.17
C HIS A 206 -16.27 -14.19 10.18
N ARG A 207 -15.76 -13.25 10.96
CA ARG A 207 -16.55 -12.45 11.90
C ARG A 207 -17.09 -11.17 11.25
N TYR A 208 -16.46 -10.71 10.18
CA TYR A 208 -16.64 -9.42 9.55
C TYR A 208 -17.20 -9.55 8.15
N ASP A 209 -17.83 -8.49 7.62
CA ASP A 209 -18.17 -8.37 6.20
C ASP A 209 -16.90 -8.31 5.32
N VAL A 210 -17.08 -8.35 3.99
CA VAL A 210 -15.95 -8.40 3.04
C VAL A 210 -15.07 -7.16 3.14
N LEU A 211 -15.66 -5.96 3.27
CA LEU A 211 -14.88 -4.72 3.37
C LEU A 211 -14.12 -4.65 4.68
N GLU A 212 -14.80 -4.84 5.80
CA GLU A 212 -14.19 -4.78 7.12
C GLU A 212 -13.08 -5.82 7.27
N HIS A 213 -13.26 -7.02 6.73
CA HIS A 213 -12.23 -8.04 6.65
C HIS A 213 -10.99 -7.55 5.89
N SER A 214 -11.18 -6.91 4.73
CA SER A 214 -10.07 -6.36 3.94
C SER A 214 -9.31 -5.25 4.68
N LEU A 215 -10.02 -4.36 5.38
CA LEU A 215 -9.39 -3.32 6.20
C LEU A 215 -8.60 -3.93 7.37
N ARG A 216 -9.14 -4.98 8.00
CA ARG A 216 -8.43 -5.73 9.05
C ARG A 216 -7.25 -6.53 8.51
N ALA A 217 -7.32 -7.04 7.31
CA ALA A 217 -6.15 -7.66 6.68
C ALA A 217 -4.99 -6.65 6.57
N VAL A 218 -5.26 -5.38 6.24
CA VAL A 218 -4.24 -4.32 6.28
C VAL A 218 -3.73 -4.07 7.71
N LYS A 219 -4.60 -4.15 8.73
CA LYS A 219 -4.21 -3.99 10.14
C LYS A 219 -3.12 -4.98 10.55
N TYR A 220 -3.27 -6.25 10.13
CA TYR A 220 -2.37 -7.34 10.50
C TYR A 220 -1.24 -7.58 9.50
N ALA A 221 -1.25 -6.89 8.35
CA ALA A 221 -0.28 -7.08 7.30
C ALA A 221 1.04 -6.36 7.59
N GLU A 222 2.14 -7.03 7.26
CA GLU A 222 3.45 -6.39 7.18
C GLU A 222 3.45 -5.29 6.10
N PRO A 223 4.23 -4.21 6.28
CA PRO A 223 4.23 -3.06 5.39
C PRO A 223 4.33 -3.40 3.89
N CYS A 224 5.14 -4.40 3.55
CA CYS A 224 5.41 -4.80 2.16
C CYS A 224 4.24 -5.50 1.46
N VAL A 225 3.19 -5.93 2.20
CA VAL A 225 2.02 -6.62 1.63
C VAL A 225 0.69 -5.91 1.89
N ARG A 226 0.68 -4.73 2.53
CA ARG A 226 -0.54 -4.00 2.89
C ARG A 226 -1.40 -3.62 1.69
N LEU A 227 -0.77 -3.28 0.57
CA LEU A 227 -1.52 -2.99 -0.66
C LEU A 227 -2.24 -4.23 -1.19
N ALA A 228 -1.59 -5.39 -1.18
CA ALA A 228 -2.21 -6.65 -1.54
C ALA A 228 -3.30 -7.04 -0.53
N ALA A 229 -3.06 -6.87 0.77
CA ALA A 229 -4.04 -7.12 1.82
C ALA A 229 -5.30 -6.26 1.67
N LEU A 230 -5.16 -5.00 1.22
CA LEU A 230 -6.31 -4.14 0.96
C LEU A 230 -7.22 -4.67 -0.16
N VAL A 231 -6.64 -5.31 -1.18
CA VAL A 231 -7.38 -5.67 -2.41
C VAL A 231 -7.56 -7.19 -2.60
N HIS A 232 -7.08 -8.05 -1.68
CA HIS A 232 -7.07 -9.50 -1.89
C HIS A 232 -8.47 -10.09 -2.15
N ASP A 233 -9.49 -9.53 -1.52
CA ASP A 233 -10.88 -9.96 -1.59
C ASP A 233 -11.78 -9.09 -2.49
N ILE A 234 -11.22 -8.14 -3.23
CA ILE A 234 -11.95 -7.17 -4.06
C ILE A 234 -12.82 -7.83 -5.16
N GLY A 235 -12.57 -9.10 -5.47
CA GLY A 235 -13.34 -9.90 -6.43
C GLY A 235 -14.63 -10.49 -5.86
N LYS A 236 -14.76 -10.62 -4.53
CA LYS A 236 -15.92 -11.26 -3.89
C LYS A 236 -17.26 -10.62 -4.29
N PRO A 237 -17.43 -9.29 -4.29
CA PRO A 237 -18.68 -8.67 -4.69
C PRO A 237 -19.09 -8.96 -6.13
N CYS A 238 -18.12 -8.97 -7.06
CA CYS A 238 -18.37 -9.30 -8.46
C CYS A 238 -18.83 -10.75 -8.62
N CYS A 239 -18.09 -11.69 -8.03
CA CYS A 239 -18.43 -13.12 -8.10
C CYS A 239 -19.79 -13.43 -7.45
N MET A 240 -20.12 -12.79 -6.32
CA MET A 240 -21.42 -12.96 -5.68
C MET A 240 -22.56 -12.47 -6.59
N ARG A 241 -22.38 -11.30 -7.22
CA ARG A 241 -23.39 -10.74 -8.13
C ARG A 241 -23.59 -11.60 -9.38
N GLU A 242 -22.53 -12.17 -9.96
CA GLU A 242 -22.56 -12.92 -11.21
C GLU A 242 -22.91 -14.39 -11.02
N ASN A 243 -22.41 -15.00 -9.95
CA ASN A 243 -22.45 -16.45 -9.75
C ASN A 243 -23.21 -16.89 -8.48
N GLY A 244 -23.63 -15.94 -7.63
CA GLY A 244 -24.27 -16.23 -6.35
C GLY A 244 -23.35 -16.86 -5.29
N ASN A 245 -22.03 -16.83 -5.51
CA ASN A 245 -21.03 -17.37 -4.58
C ASN A 245 -19.67 -16.67 -4.78
N TYR A 246 -18.70 -16.98 -3.90
CA TYR A 246 -17.36 -16.39 -3.94
C TYR A 246 -16.31 -17.23 -4.72
N HIS A 247 -16.75 -18.26 -5.46
CA HIS A 247 -15.79 -19.11 -6.18
C HIS A 247 -15.05 -18.32 -7.26
N MET A 248 -13.72 -18.52 -7.36
CA MET A 248 -12.81 -17.85 -8.29
C MET A 248 -12.65 -16.34 -8.05
N HIS A 249 -13.05 -15.83 -6.86
CA HIS A 249 -12.89 -14.41 -6.54
C HIS A 249 -11.42 -13.95 -6.56
N GLU A 250 -10.47 -14.87 -6.31
CA GLU A 250 -9.04 -14.58 -6.36
C GLU A 250 -8.57 -14.22 -7.78
N LYS A 251 -9.12 -14.85 -8.80
CA LYS A 251 -8.77 -14.57 -10.21
C LYS A 251 -9.44 -13.31 -10.71
N GLU A 252 -10.74 -13.20 -10.46
CA GLU A 252 -11.48 -11.98 -10.83
C GLU A 252 -10.98 -10.78 -10.01
N GLY A 253 -10.67 -10.99 -8.73
CA GLY A 253 -10.07 -10.00 -7.85
C GLY A 253 -8.73 -9.48 -8.36
N ALA A 254 -7.87 -10.34 -8.87
CA ALA A 254 -6.60 -9.92 -9.46
C ALA A 254 -6.80 -8.98 -10.66
N ARG A 255 -7.78 -9.27 -11.53
CA ARG A 255 -8.14 -8.42 -12.68
C ARG A 255 -8.68 -7.06 -12.22
N ILE A 256 -9.61 -7.07 -11.25
CA ILE A 256 -10.21 -5.86 -10.70
C ILE A 256 -9.15 -5.02 -9.96
N ALA A 257 -8.33 -5.66 -9.12
CA ALA A 257 -7.25 -4.99 -8.38
C ALA A 257 -6.27 -4.29 -9.32
N LEU A 258 -5.80 -4.99 -10.37
CA LEU A 258 -4.89 -4.38 -11.35
C LEU A 258 -5.50 -3.16 -12.04
N ALA A 259 -6.78 -3.22 -12.41
CA ALA A 259 -7.49 -2.10 -13.03
C ALA A 259 -7.65 -0.93 -12.06
N ALA A 260 -8.12 -1.16 -10.84
CA ALA A 260 -8.32 -0.15 -9.81
C ALA A 260 -7.01 0.54 -9.40
N LEU A 261 -5.96 -0.25 -9.16
CA LEU A 261 -4.64 0.26 -8.80
C LEU A 261 -3.98 1.04 -9.97
N SER A 262 -4.19 0.59 -11.21
CA SER A 262 -3.72 1.34 -12.39
C SER A 262 -4.44 2.67 -12.57
N ARG A 263 -5.76 2.71 -12.30
CA ARG A 263 -6.56 3.95 -12.28
C ARG A 263 -6.04 4.94 -11.22
N LEU A 264 -5.65 4.44 -10.06
CA LEU A 264 -5.02 5.22 -8.99
C LEU A 264 -3.55 5.56 -9.26
N LYS A 265 -3.00 5.21 -10.44
CA LYS A 265 -1.60 5.47 -10.79
C LYS A 265 -0.58 4.86 -9.83
N VAL A 266 -0.93 3.74 -9.22
CA VAL A 266 0.03 2.93 -8.46
C VAL A 266 1.18 2.52 -9.40
N PRO A 267 2.46 2.55 -8.95
CA PRO A 267 3.57 2.08 -9.76
C PRO A 267 3.32 0.68 -10.33
N LYS A 268 3.54 0.51 -11.63
CA LYS A 268 3.21 -0.74 -12.37
C LYS A 268 3.67 -2.02 -11.68
N LYS A 269 4.89 -2.00 -11.13
CA LYS A 269 5.45 -3.15 -10.41
C LYS A 269 4.65 -3.48 -9.15
N ALA A 270 4.28 -2.48 -8.36
CA ALA A 270 3.50 -2.67 -7.12
C ALA A 270 2.06 -3.10 -7.42
N ALA A 271 1.42 -2.54 -8.45
CA ALA A 271 0.08 -2.95 -8.87
C ALA A 271 0.06 -4.40 -9.39
N ALA A 272 1.04 -4.79 -10.21
CA ALA A 272 1.18 -6.15 -10.72
C ALA A 272 1.44 -7.15 -9.59
N GLU A 273 2.32 -6.83 -8.65
CA GLU A 273 2.62 -7.68 -7.49
C GLU A 273 1.39 -7.86 -6.59
N ALA A 274 0.64 -6.79 -6.30
CA ALA A 274 -0.58 -6.88 -5.52
C ALA A 274 -1.64 -7.76 -6.20
N ALA A 275 -1.80 -7.61 -7.52
CA ALA A 275 -2.71 -8.45 -8.31
C ALA A 275 -2.26 -9.93 -8.35
N GLU A 276 -0.97 -10.20 -8.48
CA GLU A 276 -0.42 -11.56 -8.45
C GLU A 276 -0.66 -12.21 -7.07
N LEU A 277 -0.37 -11.51 -5.99
CA LEU A 277 -0.64 -11.99 -4.63
C LEU A 277 -2.14 -12.25 -4.42
N THR A 278 -3.02 -11.37 -4.94
CA THR A 278 -4.47 -11.58 -4.95
C THR A 278 -4.85 -12.85 -5.68
N ALA A 279 -4.27 -13.14 -6.85
CA ALA A 279 -4.56 -14.37 -7.61
C ALA A 279 -4.13 -15.65 -6.88
N LEU A 280 -3.13 -15.57 -6.01
CA LEU A 280 -2.50 -16.73 -5.38
C LEU A 280 -2.97 -16.99 -3.93
N HIS A 281 -3.61 -15.99 -3.25
CA HIS A 281 -3.84 -16.05 -1.81
C HIS A 281 -4.70 -17.23 -1.36
N MET A 282 -5.66 -17.68 -2.19
CA MET A 282 -6.57 -18.79 -1.86
C MET A 282 -5.95 -20.17 -1.96
N TYR A 283 -4.77 -20.32 -2.59
CA TYR A 283 -4.18 -21.63 -2.77
C TYR A 283 -3.88 -22.31 -1.42
N ASP A 284 -4.43 -23.50 -1.19
CA ASP A 284 -4.26 -24.34 0.03
C ASP A 284 -4.69 -23.65 1.36
N MET A 285 -5.66 -22.74 1.34
CA MET A 285 -6.18 -22.13 2.58
C MET A 285 -6.79 -23.14 3.55
N ARG A 286 -7.26 -24.28 3.04
CA ARG A 286 -7.81 -25.38 3.85
C ARG A 286 -6.77 -26.38 4.34
N CYS A 287 -5.50 -26.20 4.01
CA CYS A 287 -4.40 -27.10 4.35
C CYS A 287 -4.59 -28.55 3.85
N ASP A 288 -5.35 -28.78 2.77
CA ASP A 288 -5.67 -30.10 2.23
C ASP A 288 -4.81 -30.48 1.00
N ALA A 289 -4.04 -29.55 0.45
CA ALA A 289 -3.16 -29.84 -0.67
C ALA A 289 -2.03 -30.80 -0.27
N ARG A 290 -1.74 -31.77 -1.15
CA ARG A 290 -0.62 -32.72 -0.96
C ARG A 290 0.72 -31.98 -1.02
N GLU A 291 1.71 -32.43 -0.23
CA GLU A 291 3.05 -31.81 -0.12
C GLU A 291 3.68 -31.57 -1.50
N ASN A 292 3.67 -32.55 -2.39
CA ASN A 292 4.24 -32.40 -3.73
C ASN A 292 3.59 -31.30 -4.59
N LYS A 293 2.30 -31.00 -4.38
CA LYS A 293 1.63 -29.88 -5.05
C LYS A 293 2.10 -28.55 -4.47
N ILE A 294 2.28 -28.49 -3.15
CA ILE A 294 2.78 -27.31 -2.46
C ILE A 294 4.23 -27.03 -2.88
N ARG A 295 5.10 -28.03 -2.89
CA ARG A 295 6.50 -27.91 -3.34
C ARG A 295 6.60 -27.35 -4.76
N LYS A 296 5.82 -27.86 -5.72
CA LYS A 296 5.76 -27.32 -7.09
C LYS A 296 5.24 -25.90 -7.13
N PHE A 297 4.21 -25.60 -6.34
CA PHE A 297 3.66 -24.24 -6.25
C PHE A 297 4.68 -23.24 -5.70
N MET A 298 5.44 -23.62 -4.66
CA MET A 298 6.48 -22.78 -4.07
C MET A 298 7.59 -22.44 -5.09
N VAL A 299 8.09 -23.44 -5.81
CA VAL A 299 9.10 -23.24 -6.84
C VAL A 299 8.58 -22.36 -7.97
N LYS A 300 7.34 -22.61 -8.44
CA LYS A 300 6.71 -21.80 -9.49
C LYS A 300 6.56 -20.32 -9.10
N ASN A 301 6.23 -20.05 -7.85
CA ASN A 301 5.91 -18.71 -7.37
C ASN A 301 6.97 -18.20 -6.37
N TYR A 302 8.20 -18.69 -6.48
CA TYR A 302 9.26 -18.39 -5.51
C TYR A 302 9.53 -16.90 -5.33
N ALA A 303 9.46 -16.14 -6.42
CA ALA A 303 9.71 -14.69 -6.40
C ALA A 303 8.77 -13.90 -5.46
N VAL A 304 7.56 -14.42 -5.22
CA VAL A 304 6.55 -13.78 -4.37
C VAL A 304 6.18 -14.61 -3.14
N LEU A 305 6.86 -15.74 -2.92
CA LEU A 305 6.49 -16.72 -1.90
C LEU A 305 6.47 -16.14 -0.48
N ASP A 306 7.50 -15.40 -0.09
CA ASP A 306 7.59 -14.79 1.24
C ASP A 306 6.43 -13.80 1.48
N LYS A 307 6.15 -12.96 0.48
CA LYS A 307 5.02 -12.02 0.55
C LYS A 307 3.67 -12.72 0.57
N LEU A 308 3.54 -13.84 -0.16
CA LEU A 308 2.33 -14.63 -0.14
C LEU A 308 2.07 -15.25 1.25
N LEU A 309 3.12 -15.73 1.93
CA LEU A 309 2.98 -16.24 3.30
C LEU A 309 2.59 -15.12 4.28
N LEU A 310 3.14 -13.93 4.13
CA LEU A 310 2.75 -12.76 4.92
C LEU A 310 1.29 -12.35 4.66
N LEU A 311 0.84 -12.36 3.41
CA LEU A 311 -0.54 -12.06 3.06
C LEU A 311 -1.51 -13.12 3.63
N LYS A 312 -1.18 -14.42 3.53
CA LYS A 312 -1.99 -15.50 4.11
C LYS A 312 -2.11 -15.38 5.63
N GLN A 313 -1.03 -14.96 6.31
CA GLN A 313 -1.07 -14.71 7.74
C GLN A 313 -1.98 -13.53 8.08
N ALA A 314 -1.90 -12.44 7.32
CA ALA A 314 -2.72 -11.26 7.52
C ALA A 314 -4.22 -11.55 7.28
N ASP A 315 -4.55 -12.27 6.21
CA ASP A 315 -5.91 -12.74 5.89
C ASP A 315 -6.49 -13.61 7.02
N TYR A 316 -5.71 -14.62 7.49
CA TYR A 316 -6.12 -15.45 8.62
C TYR A 316 -6.39 -14.61 9.87
N SER A 317 -5.48 -13.71 10.23
CA SER A 317 -5.63 -12.86 11.41
C SER A 317 -6.85 -11.94 11.32
N ALA A 318 -7.17 -11.46 10.11
CA ALA A 318 -8.32 -10.60 9.85
C ALA A 318 -9.68 -11.30 9.99
N CYS A 319 -9.72 -12.62 9.86
CA CYS A 319 -10.96 -13.37 9.95
C CYS A 319 -11.67 -13.20 11.29
N ARG A 320 -10.92 -13.20 12.40
CA ARG A 320 -11.46 -13.15 13.77
C ARG A 320 -10.58 -12.41 14.77
N ASP A 321 -9.66 -11.57 14.32
CA ASP A 321 -8.61 -10.94 15.13
C ASP A 321 -7.69 -11.97 15.84
N ASP A 322 -7.47 -13.11 15.19
CA ASP A 322 -6.58 -14.18 15.68
C ASP A 322 -5.15 -13.92 15.21
N THR A 323 -4.25 -13.61 16.13
CA THR A 323 -2.84 -13.35 15.85
C THR A 323 -1.94 -14.58 15.99
N SER A 324 -2.51 -15.76 16.20
CA SER A 324 -1.76 -17.01 16.14
C SER A 324 -1.27 -17.30 14.72
N THR A 325 -0.30 -18.18 14.60
CA THR A 325 0.20 -18.57 13.28
C THR A 325 -0.89 -19.33 12.50
N ALA A 326 -1.17 -18.87 11.29
CA ALA A 326 -2.11 -19.53 10.40
C ALA A 326 -1.67 -20.98 10.11
N PRO A 327 -2.54 -21.99 10.24
CA PRO A 327 -2.16 -23.40 10.02
C PRO A 327 -1.54 -23.67 8.65
N CYS A 328 -2.03 -22.98 7.60
CA CYS A 328 -1.46 -23.09 6.27
C CYS A 328 -0.05 -22.50 6.18
N VAL A 329 0.22 -21.41 6.88
CA VAL A 329 1.55 -20.76 6.93
C VAL A 329 2.53 -21.66 7.66
N GLU A 330 2.13 -22.22 8.81
CA GLU A 330 2.96 -23.17 9.57
C GLU A 330 3.32 -24.41 8.74
N LYS A 331 2.32 -25.05 8.12
CA LYS A 331 2.53 -26.19 7.22
C LYS A 331 3.52 -25.84 6.10
N TRP A 332 3.34 -24.71 5.45
CA TRP A 332 4.15 -24.32 4.32
C TRP A 332 5.59 -23.98 4.74
N ARG A 333 5.78 -23.29 5.87
CA ARG A 333 7.13 -23.06 6.42
C ARG A 333 7.86 -24.36 6.73
N GLY A 334 7.15 -25.35 7.28
CA GLY A 334 7.73 -26.67 7.52
C GLY A 334 8.14 -27.37 6.23
N ILE A 335 7.32 -27.32 5.17
CA ILE A 335 7.66 -27.88 3.85
C ILE A 335 8.84 -27.12 3.22
N TYR A 336 8.85 -25.79 3.31
CA TYR A 336 9.96 -24.97 2.80
C TYR A 336 11.29 -25.33 3.49
N GLY A 337 11.28 -25.44 4.83
CA GLY A 337 12.46 -25.85 5.60
C GLY A 337 13.02 -27.22 5.13
N LYS A 338 12.16 -28.21 4.95
CA LYS A 338 12.57 -29.52 4.40
C LYS A 338 13.19 -29.38 3.00
N MET A 339 12.59 -28.58 2.12
CA MET A 339 13.12 -28.36 0.77
C MET A 339 14.51 -27.72 0.80
N VAL A 340 14.76 -26.81 1.73
CA VAL A 340 16.09 -26.20 1.94
C VAL A 340 17.09 -27.24 2.43
N GLU A 341 16.74 -28.04 3.42
CA GLU A 341 17.58 -29.12 3.96
C GLU A 341 17.92 -30.18 2.91
N GLU A 342 16.98 -30.50 2.02
CA GLU A 342 17.13 -31.43 0.90
C GLU A 342 17.97 -30.84 -0.26
N GLY A 343 18.34 -29.55 -0.21
CA GLY A 343 19.08 -28.86 -1.27
C GLY A 343 18.28 -28.69 -2.57
N VAL A 344 16.94 -28.54 -2.46
CA VAL A 344 16.06 -28.34 -3.61
C VAL A 344 16.37 -26.96 -4.25
N PRO A 345 16.55 -26.91 -5.59
CA PRO A 345 16.69 -25.62 -6.27
C PRO A 345 15.31 -24.91 -6.33
N PHE A 346 15.28 -23.62 -6.05
CA PHE A 346 14.06 -22.83 -6.13
C PHE A 346 13.94 -22.06 -7.45
N THR A 347 15.05 -21.83 -8.13
CA THR A 347 15.10 -21.14 -9.42
C THR A 347 15.95 -21.90 -10.43
N LEU A 348 15.76 -21.60 -11.72
CA LEU A 348 16.62 -22.17 -12.78
C LEU A 348 18.11 -21.82 -12.59
N LYS A 349 18.42 -20.74 -11.86
CA LYS A 349 19.80 -20.34 -11.55
C LYS A 349 20.47 -21.29 -10.53
N ASP A 350 19.68 -21.94 -9.69
CA ASP A 350 20.17 -22.84 -8.64
C ASP A 350 20.42 -24.26 -9.17
N MET A 351 19.93 -24.55 -10.39
CA MET A 351 20.12 -25.85 -11.04
C MET A 351 21.60 -26.12 -11.34
N LYS A 352 22.06 -27.35 -11.13
CA LYS A 352 23.43 -27.81 -11.44
C LYS A 352 23.65 -28.15 -12.92
N VAL A 353 22.67 -27.92 -13.79
CA VAL A 353 22.78 -28.01 -15.25
C VAL A 353 22.39 -26.70 -15.90
N ARG A 354 22.96 -26.45 -17.08
CA ARG A 354 22.71 -25.24 -17.88
C ARG A 354 22.14 -25.59 -19.25
N GLY A 355 21.50 -24.62 -19.90
CA GLY A 355 20.85 -24.83 -21.21
C GLY A 355 21.78 -25.44 -22.29
N GLY A 356 23.05 -25.05 -22.32
CA GLY A 356 24.04 -25.62 -23.24
C GLY A 356 24.27 -27.12 -23.06
N GLU A 357 24.21 -27.61 -21.81
CA GLU A 357 24.39 -29.04 -21.52
C GLU A 357 23.13 -29.85 -21.91
N ILE A 358 21.96 -29.23 -21.81
CA ILE A 358 20.68 -29.81 -22.28
C ILE A 358 20.68 -29.94 -23.81
N ILE A 359 21.23 -28.93 -24.53
CA ILE A 359 21.41 -28.99 -25.98
C ILE A 359 22.44 -30.08 -26.35
N ALA A 360 23.57 -30.15 -25.64
CA ALA A 360 24.58 -31.19 -25.86
C ALA A 360 24.05 -32.61 -25.58
N ALA A 361 23.04 -32.73 -24.74
CA ALA A 361 22.32 -33.99 -24.48
C ALA A 361 21.30 -34.35 -25.60
N GLY A 362 21.11 -33.48 -26.61
CA GLY A 362 20.26 -33.75 -27.78
C GLY A 362 18.96 -32.95 -27.82
N ALA A 363 18.72 -32.00 -26.91
CA ALA A 363 17.51 -31.19 -26.93
C ALA A 363 17.55 -30.10 -28.01
N ALA A 364 16.41 -29.85 -28.68
CA ALA A 364 16.27 -28.71 -29.55
C ALA A 364 16.35 -27.40 -28.74
N PRO A 365 17.04 -26.34 -29.24
CA PRO A 365 17.18 -25.06 -28.53
C PRO A 365 15.87 -24.47 -28.03
N SER A 366 14.78 -24.62 -28.79
CA SER A 366 13.44 -24.14 -28.43
C SER A 366 12.79 -24.88 -27.27
N SER A 367 13.21 -26.11 -26.96
CA SER A 367 12.64 -26.95 -25.87
C SER A 367 13.40 -26.83 -24.54
N VAL A 368 14.59 -26.20 -24.54
CA VAL A 368 15.49 -26.14 -23.39
C VAL A 368 14.83 -25.53 -22.16
N GLY A 369 14.13 -24.40 -22.31
CA GLY A 369 13.44 -23.74 -21.20
C GLY A 369 12.41 -24.66 -20.54
N GLY A 370 11.55 -25.29 -21.33
CA GLY A 370 10.54 -26.21 -20.83
C GLY A 370 11.11 -27.46 -20.16
N ILE A 371 12.27 -27.96 -20.67
CA ILE A 371 12.96 -29.10 -20.04
C ILE A 371 13.56 -28.67 -18.69
N LEU A 372 14.20 -27.53 -18.60
CA LEU A 372 14.75 -27.01 -17.33
C LEU A 372 13.65 -26.79 -16.29
N GLU A 373 12.48 -26.27 -16.67
CA GLU A 373 11.33 -26.16 -15.76
C GLU A 373 10.83 -27.52 -15.27
N LYS A 374 10.72 -28.51 -16.15
CA LYS A 374 10.33 -29.89 -15.76
C LYS A 374 11.34 -30.49 -14.78
N LEU A 375 12.65 -30.32 -15.03
CA LEU A 375 13.70 -30.79 -14.13
C LEU A 375 13.64 -30.07 -12.78
N LEU A 376 13.36 -28.78 -12.76
CA LEU A 376 13.18 -28.00 -11.54
C LEU A 376 11.99 -28.55 -10.71
N TYR A 377 10.85 -28.84 -11.37
CA TYR A 377 9.70 -29.45 -10.68
C TYR A 377 9.99 -30.89 -10.21
N ASP A 378 10.81 -31.65 -10.94
CA ASP A 378 11.23 -32.98 -10.52
C ASP A 378 12.13 -32.91 -9.27
N CYS A 379 13.03 -31.93 -9.20
CA CYS A 379 13.81 -31.67 -8.00
C CYS A 379 12.89 -31.28 -6.82
N ALA A 380 11.92 -30.39 -7.08
CA ALA A 380 11.00 -29.93 -6.04
C ALA A 380 10.25 -31.08 -5.36
N VAL A 381 9.87 -32.13 -6.10
CA VAL A 381 9.15 -33.31 -5.55
C VAL A 381 10.05 -34.47 -5.19
N GLY A 382 11.37 -34.31 -5.24
CA GLY A 382 12.32 -35.36 -4.90
C GLY A 382 12.44 -36.48 -5.94
N ALA A 383 11.90 -36.29 -7.16
CA ALA A 383 12.02 -37.28 -8.24
C ALA A 383 13.44 -37.37 -8.84
N VAL A 384 14.22 -36.32 -8.69
CA VAL A 384 15.64 -36.25 -9.06
C VAL A 384 16.40 -35.33 -8.10
N LYS A 385 17.63 -35.67 -7.76
CA LYS A 385 18.50 -34.76 -6.99
C LYS A 385 19.06 -33.67 -7.89
N ASN A 386 19.32 -32.49 -7.32
CA ASN A 386 19.99 -31.40 -8.03
C ASN A 386 21.49 -31.67 -8.18
N GLU A 387 21.84 -32.75 -8.87
CA GLU A 387 23.16 -33.17 -9.19
C GLU A 387 23.30 -33.28 -10.72
N ARG A 388 24.41 -32.81 -11.27
CA ARG A 388 24.61 -32.68 -12.72
C ARG A 388 24.30 -33.98 -13.48
N GLU A 389 24.88 -35.11 -13.05
CA GLU A 389 24.67 -36.38 -13.72
C GLU A 389 23.22 -36.90 -13.63
N ALA A 390 22.64 -36.80 -12.45
CA ALA A 390 21.24 -37.17 -12.22
C ALA A 390 20.29 -36.38 -13.11
N LEU A 391 20.50 -35.05 -13.21
CA LEU A 391 19.70 -34.15 -14.03
C LEU A 391 19.87 -34.45 -15.53
N LEU A 392 21.08 -34.69 -16.04
CA LEU A 392 21.32 -35.07 -17.41
C LEU A 392 20.70 -36.42 -17.78
N LYS A 393 20.79 -37.42 -16.85
CA LYS A 393 20.06 -38.68 -17.04
C LYS A 393 18.56 -38.48 -17.12
N ARG A 394 17.99 -37.66 -16.21
CA ARG A 394 16.57 -37.35 -16.18
C ARG A 394 16.12 -36.57 -17.40
N CYS A 395 16.94 -35.64 -17.90
CA CYS A 395 16.70 -34.83 -19.07
C CYS A 395 16.38 -35.68 -20.33
N ARG A 396 17.07 -36.81 -20.52
CA ARG A 396 16.85 -37.73 -21.65
C ARG A 396 15.40 -38.19 -21.78
N ILE A 397 14.68 -38.31 -20.66
CA ILE A 397 13.24 -38.66 -20.67
C ILE A 397 12.37 -37.59 -21.31
N TYR A 398 12.86 -36.32 -21.33
CA TYR A 398 12.13 -35.17 -21.88
C TYR A 398 12.57 -34.80 -23.28
N ILE A 399 13.67 -35.35 -23.76
CA ILE A 399 14.19 -35.14 -25.13
C ILE A 399 13.53 -36.12 -26.11
N GLY A 400 13.10 -37.23 -25.62
CA GLY A 400 12.40 -38.19 -26.44
C GLY A 400 12.76 -39.45 -26.44
#